data_ebe0293bfc5893c12abf0e3c2a790dee
#
_entry.id   ebe0293bfc5893c12abf0e3c2a790dee
#
_cell.length_a   1.000
_cell.length_b   1.000
_cell.length_c   1.000
_cell.angle_alpha   90.00
_cell.angle_beta   90.00
_cell.angle_gamma   90.00
#
_symmetry.space_group_name_H-M   'P 1'
#
loop_
_entity.id
_entity.type
_entity.pdbx_description
1 polymer ?
#
loop_
_entity_poly.entity_id
_entity_poly.type
_entity_poly.pdbx_seq_one_letter_code
_entity_poly.pdbx_strand_id
1 'polypeptide(L)'
;MLSASTDYYAEERMSFYFTDQIQQSFNKIFHQCNKDIAWAGKAELETLVKLDEEGQKIPGIGDVYAILARVYSGPQFTWIEAGFPEDDTKAYSYLHTAIRKGSAIAILQAMRTSGALTPTIEKELPMTKDEAFQRVYEGAQKGCSYCAYAIANVYQWGDYHILPSAKKVANEGEPSTFARFLKGLFVQADQRRLSNKVNAIAQQWLRKSAEAGLIIAYRNLRITYVEQDNRKMEEQVIFEGAKAGLPLMMYLAGDICKARGEHERALEYFERGASMNNGMCLREAAEYYAKPHLSDKRIPQNIQKALRYYERAAISPDYLDFNDHAYVTMQAIIIRTLNIDGQSQDWSRIAHLLQQPAIYTLDAIWPYLAYVFTFK
;
A
#
# COMPACT_ATOMS: atom_id res chain seq x y z
N MET A 1 40.77 14.59 2.17
CA MET A 1 40.39 13.98 3.47
C MET A 1 39.10 14.61 3.93
N LEU A 2 37.98 13.93 3.71
CA LEU A 2 36.66 14.15 4.31
C LEU A 2 35.67 13.23 3.57
N SER A 3 35.67 11.93 3.91
CA SER A 3 34.60 11.00 3.49
C SER A 3 34.62 9.80 4.44
N ALA A 4 34.19 9.98 5.66
CA ALA A 4 33.97 8.88 6.61
C ALA A 4 33.05 9.33 7.75
N SER A 5 31.81 9.77 7.46
CA SER A 5 30.86 10.05 8.55
C SER A 5 29.40 9.78 8.21
N THR A 6 29.10 9.20 7.05
CA THR A 6 27.71 8.93 6.64
C THR A 6 27.25 7.49 6.91
N ASP A 7 28.15 6.56 7.17
CA ASP A 7 27.77 5.15 7.41
C ASP A 7 27.52 4.78 8.88
N TYR A 8 28.01 5.58 9.83
CA TYR A 8 27.91 5.24 11.26
C TYR A 8 26.49 5.41 11.84
N TYR A 9 25.61 6.20 11.20
CA TYR A 9 24.22 6.39 11.65
C TYR A 9 23.20 5.44 10.99
N ALA A 10 23.60 4.64 10.01
CA ALA A 10 22.73 3.66 9.36
C ALA A 10 22.64 2.35 10.16
N GLU A 11 23.66 1.99 10.94
CA GLU A 11 23.70 0.74 11.72
C GLU A 11 22.89 0.78 13.03
N GLU A 12 22.59 1.94 13.60
CA GLU A 12 21.85 2.05 14.88
C GLU A 12 20.32 1.93 14.76
N ARG A 13 19.74 1.74 13.57
CA ARG A 13 18.29 1.61 13.36
C ARG A 13 17.82 0.18 13.11
N MET A 14 18.56 -0.83 13.54
CA MET A 14 18.10 -2.21 13.36
C MET A 14 16.99 -2.53 14.36
N SER A 15 15.81 -2.82 13.83
CA SER A 15 14.66 -3.29 14.58
C SER A 15 14.95 -4.70 15.10
N PHE A 16 15.13 -4.83 16.41
CA PHE A 16 15.40 -6.12 17.07
C PHE A 16 14.16 -7.01 17.23
N TYR A 17 13.04 -6.74 16.54
CA TYR A 17 11.86 -7.60 16.62
C TYR A 17 11.99 -8.84 15.74
N PHE A 18 12.42 -8.67 14.49
CA PHE A 18 12.75 -9.77 13.60
C PHE A 18 14.22 -10.15 13.71
N THR A 19 14.56 -11.40 13.34
CA THR A 19 15.97 -11.73 13.08
C THR A 19 16.47 -10.96 11.85
N ASP A 20 17.77 -10.74 11.74
CA ASP A 20 18.37 -9.96 10.65
C ASP A 20 17.93 -10.46 9.26
N GLN A 21 17.89 -11.79 9.06
CA GLN A 21 17.48 -12.40 7.81
C GLN A 21 16.02 -12.08 7.48
N ILE A 22 15.12 -12.22 8.46
CA ILE A 22 13.68 -11.91 8.26
C ILE A 22 13.50 -10.42 8.01
N GLN A 23 14.22 -9.56 8.75
CA GLN A 23 14.16 -8.11 8.57
C GLN A 23 14.61 -7.68 7.17
N GLN A 24 15.70 -8.26 6.65
CA GLN A 24 16.18 -7.97 5.29
C GLN A 24 15.14 -8.36 4.23
N SER A 25 14.57 -9.55 4.32
CA SER A 25 13.52 -10.00 3.38
C SER A 25 12.25 -9.16 3.51
N PHE A 26 11.86 -8.80 4.73
CA PHE A 26 10.74 -7.89 4.98
C PHE A 26 10.98 -6.51 4.34
N ASN A 27 12.18 -5.94 4.50
CA ASN A 27 12.53 -4.65 3.91
C ASN A 27 12.46 -4.69 2.37
N LYS A 28 12.90 -5.79 1.75
CA LYS A 28 12.79 -6.00 0.30
C LYS A 28 11.32 -5.95 -0.17
N ILE A 29 10.39 -6.47 0.62
CA ILE A 29 8.97 -6.52 0.26
C ILE A 29 8.28 -5.18 0.51
N PHE A 30 8.56 -4.49 1.63
CA PHE A 30 7.71 -3.43 2.16
C PHE A 30 8.34 -2.04 2.27
N HIS A 31 9.70 -1.92 2.14
CA HIS A 31 10.38 -0.63 2.31
C HIS A 31 10.71 0.06 0.98
N GLN A 32 10.42 -0.59 -0.15
CA GLN A 32 10.62 -0.01 -1.47
C GLN A 32 9.66 -0.64 -2.48
N CYS A 33 9.09 0.18 -3.38
CA CYS A 33 8.24 -0.33 -4.45
C CYS A 33 9.10 -0.74 -5.66
N ASN A 34 9.85 -1.82 -5.53
CA ASN A 34 10.57 -2.46 -6.62
C ASN A 34 10.14 -3.92 -6.73
N LYS A 35 9.46 -4.28 -7.83
CA LYS A 35 8.86 -5.59 -8.04
C LYS A 35 9.87 -6.72 -7.91
N ASP A 36 11.00 -6.62 -8.60
CA ASP A 36 11.99 -7.71 -8.63
C ASP A 36 12.61 -7.94 -7.25
N ILE A 37 12.90 -6.84 -6.52
CA ILE A 37 13.42 -6.92 -5.16
C ILE A 37 12.36 -7.49 -4.21
N ALA A 38 11.09 -7.09 -4.34
CA ALA A 38 10.01 -7.59 -3.51
C ALA A 38 9.77 -9.10 -3.74
N TRP A 39 9.81 -9.55 -4.98
CA TRP A 39 9.71 -10.98 -5.31
C TRP A 39 10.90 -11.78 -4.79
N ALA A 40 12.12 -11.24 -4.83
CA ALA A 40 13.29 -11.87 -4.21
C ALA A 40 13.10 -12.01 -2.70
N GLY A 41 12.63 -10.97 -2.01
CA GLY A 41 12.32 -11.02 -0.58
C GLY A 41 11.26 -12.06 -0.24
N LYS A 42 10.19 -12.15 -1.05
CA LYS A 42 9.16 -13.20 -0.90
C LYS A 42 9.76 -14.60 -1.06
N ALA A 43 10.57 -14.84 -2.09
CA ALA A 43 11.19 -16.13 -2.34
C ALA A 43 12.15 -16.55 -1.21
N GLU A 44 12.89 -15.62 -0.62
CA GLU A 44 13.73 -15.87 0.56
C GLU A 44 12.89 -16.34 1.76
N LEU A 45 11.75 -15.68 2.04
CA LEU A 45 10.85 -16.12 3.12
C LEU A 45 10.22 -17.49 2.82
N GLU A 46 9.85 -17.77 1.57
CA GLU A 46 9.33 -19.08 1.17
C GLU A 46 10.39 -20.19 1.29
N THR A 47 11.64 -19.86 1.12
CA THR A 47 12.75 -20.80 1.37
C THR A 47 12.83 -21.15 2.86
N LEU A 48 12.66 -20.18 3.77
CA LEU A 48 12.62 -20.45 5.21
C LEU A 48 11.42 -21.34 5.58
N VAL A 49 10.25 -21.13 4.95
CA VAL A 49 9.09 -22.03 5.13
C VAL A 49 9.41 -23.47 4.74
N LYS A 50 10.04 -23.69 3.59
CA LYS A 50 10.43 -25.05 3.16
C LYS A 50 11.38 -25.71 4.14
N LEU A 51 12.38 -25.00 4.62
CA LEU A 51 13.32 -25.53 5.62
C LEU A 51 12.62 -25.87 6.94
N ASP A 52 11.64 -25.09 7.37
CA ASP A 52 10.82 -25.39 8.54
C ASP A 52 9.95 -26.64 8.33
N GLU A 53 9.35 -26.79 7.13
CA GLU A 53 8.57 -27.98 6.75
C GLU A 53 9.44 -29.25 6.67
N GLU A 54 10.72 -29.11 6.35
CA GLU A 54 11.74 -30.17 6.40
C GLU A 54 12.23 -30.46 7.84
N GLY A 55 11.70 -29.78 8.84
CA GLY A 55 12.00 -29.99 10.25
C GLY A 55 13.18 -29.19 10.81
N GLN A 56 13.71 -28.22 10.06
CA GLN A 56 14.76 -27.32 10.56
C GLN A 56 14.17 -26.30 11.54
N LYS A 57 14.87 -26.07 12.66
CA LYS A 57 14.49 -25.03 13.62
C LYS A 57 14.97 -23.67 13.16
N ILE A 58 14.05 -22.81 12.79
CA ILE A 58 14.34 -21.44 12.31
C ILE A 58 13.85 -20.44 13.35
N PRO A 59 14.74 -19.62 13.94
CA PRO A 59 14.34 -18.56 14.87
C PRO A 59 13.40 -17.55 14.20
N GLY A 60 12.28 -17.23 14.85
CA GLY A 60 11.30 -16.26 14.32
C GLY A 60 10.43 -16.78 13.18
N ILE A 61 10.42 -18.09 12.91
CA ILE A 61 9.67 -18.67 11.77
C ILE A 61 8.17 -18.31 11.81
N GLY A 62 7.57 -18.15 12.98
CA GLY A 62 6.19 -17.69 13.10
C GLY A 62 5.96 -16.33 12.43
N ASP A 63 6.91 -15.41 12.51
CA ASP A 63 6.82 -14.11 11.87
C ASP A 63 7.00 -14.20 10.35
N VAL A 64 7.79 -15.17 9.85
CA VAL A 64 7.89 -15.48 8.40
C VAL A 64 6.52 -15.86 7.85
N TYR A 65 5.81 -16.79 8.51
CA TYR A 65 4.46 -17.18 8.14
C TYR A 65 3.48 -16.00 8.22
N ALA A 66 3.60 -15.12 9.24
CA ALA A 66 2.75 -13.93 9.37
C ALA A 66 2.95 -12.93 8.23
N ILE A 67 4.20 -12.69 7.82
CA ILE A 67 4.54 -11.82 6.68
C ILE A 67 3.99 -12.40 5.38
N LEU A 68 4.20 -13.69 5.13
CA LEU A 68 3.71 -14.36 3.94
C LEU A 68 2.17 -14.45 3.91
N ALA A 69 1.50 -14.68 5.06
CA ALA A 69 0.05 -14.60 5.14
C ALA A 69 -0.46 -13.25 4.63
N ARG A 70 0.22 -12.15 5.01
CA ARG A 70 -0.11 -10.81 4.53
C ARG A 70 0.14 -10.65 3.02
N VAL A 71 1.25 -11.19 2.50
CA VAL A 71 1.58 -11.14 1.06
C VAL A 71 0.52 -11.85 0.23
N TYR A 72 -0.02 -12.98 0.70
CA TYR A 72 -1.06 -13.74 0.03
C TYR A 72 -2.49 -13.22 0.26
N SER A 73 -2.71 -12.30 1.21
CA SER A 73 -4.03 -11.70 1.48
C SER A 73 -4.46 -10.64 0.45
N GLY A 74 -3.67 -10.42 -0.58
CA GLY A 74 -4.01 -9.53 -1.69
C GLY A 74 -3.29 -8.17 -1.67
N PRO A 75 -3.42 -7.43 -2.77
CA PRO A 75 -2.67 -6.20 -3.03
C PRO A 75 -2.99 -5.06 -2.06
N GLN A 76 -4.16 -5.08 -1.44
CA GLN A 76 -4.56 -4.10 -0.42
C GLN A 76 -3.68 -4.13 0.84
N PHE A 77 -2.98 -5.23 1.10
CA PHE A 77 -2.13 -5.40 2.27
C PHE A 77 -0.64 -5.21 1.97
N THR A 78 -0.29 -5.07 0.71
CA THR A 78 1.07 -4.81 0.22
C THR A 78 1.07 -3.53 -0.62
N TRP A 79 1.56 -3.58 -1.84
CA TRP A 79 1.44 -2.53 -2.85
C TRP A 79 1.15 -3.23 -4.18
N ILE A 80 0.23 -2.64 -4.94
CA ILE A 80 -0.46 -3.33 -6.05
C ILE A 80 0.51 -3.74 -7.15
N GLU A 81 1.43 -2.86 -7.51
CA GLU A 81 2.38 -3.07 -8.60
C GLU A 81 3.40 -4.20 -8.32
N ALA A 82 3.46 -4.68 -7.06
CA ALA A 82 4.22 -5.90 -6.75
C ALA A 82 3.68 -7.11 -7.52
N GLY A 83 2.36 -7.14 -7.76
CA GLY A 83 1.71 -8.21 -8.50
C GLY A 83 1.84 -9.56 -7.77
N PHE A 84 1.81 -9.56 -6.44
CA PHE A 84 1.77 -10.80 -5.68
C PHE A 84 0.44 -11.51 -5.90
N PRO A 85 0.44 -12.84 -6.01
CA PRO A 85 -0.78 -13.60 -6.16
C PRO A 85 -1.64 -13.49 -4.89
N GLU A 86 -2.95 -13.30 -5.07
CA GLU A 86 -3.93 -13.41 -4.02
C GLU A 86 -4.34 -14.88 -3.87
N ASP A 87 -4.24 -15.40 -2.65
CA ASP A 87 -4.60 -16.78 -2.31
C ASP A 87 -5.06 -16.82 -0.86
N ASP A 88 -6.35 -16.62 -0.67
CA ASP A 88 -6.98 -16.59 0.65
C ASP A 88 -6.75 -17.88 1.43
N THR A 89 -6.81 -19.03 0.78
CA THR A 89 -6.61 -20.33 1.43
C THR A 89 -5.20 -20.42 2.01
N LYS A 90 -4.21 -20.03 1.23
CA LYS A 90 -2.82 -20.02 1.66
C LYS A 90 -2.57 -18.94 2.73
N ALA A 91 -3.17 -17.75 2.57
CA ALA A 91 -3.09 -16.68 3.56
C ALA A 91 -3.61 -17.13 4.93
N TYR A 92 -4.79 -17.75 4.98
CA TYR A 92 -5.36 -18.29 6.21
C TYR A 92 -4.50 -19.43 6.80
N SER A 93 -4.06 -20.37 5.97
CA SER A 93 -3.19 -21.48 6.42
C SER A 93 -1.91 -20.95 7.07
N TYR A 94 -1.26 -19.98 6.42
CA TYR A 94 -0.05 -19.35 6.93
C TYR A 94 -0.32 -18.53 8.20
N LEU A 95 -1.45 -17.82 8.29
CA LEU A 95 -1.82 -17.07 9.48
C LEU A 95 -2.01 -18.01 10.69
N HIS A 96 -2.71 -19.14 10.52
CA HIS A 96 -2.88 -20.14 11.57
C HIS A 96 -1.55 -20.79 11.98
N THR A 97 -0.69 -21.10 11.02
CA THR A 97 0.65 -21.64 11.31
C THR A 97 1.50 -20.61 12.07
N ALA A 98 1.45 -19.33 11.67
CA ALA A 98 2.13 -18.25 12.36
C ALA A 98 1.71 -18.13 13.83
N ILE A 99 0.40 -18.23 14.10
CA ILE A 99 -0.15 -18.23 15.47
C ILE A 99 0.42 -19.40 16.29
N ARG A 100 0.31 -20.63 15.78
CA ARG A 100 0.81 -21.84 16.48
C ARG A 100 2.30 -21.78 16.73
N LYS A 101 3.07 -21.13 15.84
CA LYS A 101 4.53 -20.91 15.99
C LYS A 101 4.89 -19.67 16.81
N GLY A 102 3.92 -19.02 17.44
CA GLY A 102 4.13 -17.99 18.47
C GLY A 102 4.35 -16.56 17.93
N SER A 103 3.93 -16.25 16.70
CA SER A 103 4.00 -14.88 16.19
C SER A 103 2.96 -13.99 16.88
N ALA A 104 3.42 -13.00 17.65
CA ALA A 104 2.56 -12.02 18.28
C ALA A 104 1.84 -11.12 17.25
N ILE A 105 2.52 -10.78 16.17
CA ILE A 105 1.93 -10.01 15.05
C ILE A 105 0.77 -10.79 14.41
N ALA A 106 0.93 -12.10 14.20
CA ALA A 106 -0.12 -12.95 13.64
C ALA A 106 -1.36 -12.98 14.52
N ILE A 107 -1.21 -13.01 15.84
CA ILE A 107 -2.34 -12.97 16.79
C ILE A 107 -3.11 -11.65 16.63
N LEU A 108 -2.41 -10.49 16.61
CA LEU A 108 -3.05 -9.19 16.39
C LEU A 108 -3.70 -9.08 15.00
N GLN A 109 -3.08 -9.65 13.96
CA GLN A 109 -3.67 -9.69 12.63
C GLN A 109 -4.95 -10.53 12.60
N ALA A 110 -4.94 -11.69 13.25
CA ALA A 110 -6.07 -12.61 13.29
C ALA A 110 -7.29 -12.02 14.02
N MET A 111 -7.09 -11.15 15.02
CA MET A 111 -8.18 -10.45 15.70
C MET A 111 -9.08 -9.65 14.72
N ARG A 112 -8.53 -9.20 13.60
CA ARG A 112 -9.22 -8.41 12.56
C ARG A 112 -9.58 -9.20 11.31
N THR A 113 -9.04 -10.40 11.19
CA THR A 113 -9.34 -11.26 10.04
C THR A 113 -10.56 -12.10 10.37
N SER A 114 -11.67 -11.84 9.68
CA SER A 114 -12.94 -12.56 9.91
C SER A 114 -12.73 -14.07 9.84
N GLY A 115 -13.17 -14.79 10.85
CA GLY A 115 -13.05 -16.25 10.91
C GLY A 115 -11.66 -16.81 11.25
N ALA A 116 -10.63 -15.97 11.39
CA ALA A 116 -9.27 -16.46 11.68
C ALA A 116 -9.09 -16.91 13.13
N LEU A 117 -9.78 -16.27 14.09
CA LEU A 117 -9.81 -16.70 15.50
C LEU A 117 -11.07 -17.53 15.79
N THR A 118 -11.06 -18.78 15.38
CA THR A 118 -12.10 -19.74 15.79
C THR A 118 -11.94 -20.11 17.26
N PRO A 119 -13.00 -20.63 17.94
CA PRO A 119 -12.88 -21.09 19.33
C PRO A 119 -11.78 -22.14 19.55
N THR A 120 -11.47 -22.95 18.53
CA THR A 120 -10.37 -23.91 18.55
C THR A 120 -9.02 -23.20 18.54
N ILE A 121 -8.80 -22.26 17.61
CA ILE A 121 -7.55 -21.50 17.51
C ILE A 121 -7.33 -20.64 18.76
N GLU A 122 -8.39 -20.04 19.33
CA GLU A 122 -8.28 -19.27 20.58
C GLU A 122 -7.78 -20.09 21.77
N LYS A 123 -8.16 -21.37 21.84
CA LYS A 123 -7.67 -22.30 22.90
C LYS A 123 -6.21 -22.73 22.68
N GLU A 124 -5.75 -22.70 21.43
CA GLU A 124 -4.39 -23.08 21.03
C GLU A 124 -3.40 -21.90 21.03
N LEU A 125 -3.84 -20.69 21.41
CA LEU A 125 -2.97 -19.53 21.43
C LEU A 125 -1.76 -19.77 22.36
N PRO A 126 -0.52 -19.60 21.87
CA PRO A 126 0.69 -19.81 22.68
C PRO A 126 0.92 -18.68 23.70
N MET A 127 0.21 -17.57 23.55
CA MET A 127 0.19 -16.42 24.46
C MET A 127 -1.17 -15.73 24.39
N THR A 128 -1.53 -14.95 25.39
CA THR A 128 -2.75 -14.14 25.37
C THR A 128 -2.67 -13.02 24.33
N LYS A 129 -3.83 -12.51 23.89
CA LYS A 129 -3.91 -11.36 22.97
C LYS A 129 -3.21 -10.12 23.56
N ASP A 130 -3.29 -9.93 24.89
CA ASP A 130 -2.65 -8.79 25.56
C ASP A 130 -1.12 -8.95 25.64
N GLU A 131 -0.61 -10.15 25.90
CA GLU A 131 0.83 -10.44 25.83
C GLU A 131 1.35 -10.25 24.38
N ALA A 132 0.58 -10.66 23.37
CA ALA A 132 0.91 -10.40 21.97
C ALA A 132 1.00 -8.90 21.70
N PHE A 133 0.03 -8.11 22.19
CA PHE A 133 0.07 -6.66 22.09
C PHE A 133 1.34 -6.08 22.74
N GLN A 134 1.67 -6.50 23.96
CA GLN A 134 2.86 -5.98 24.68
C GLN A 134 4.15 -6.25 23.90
N ARG A 135 4.34 -7.48 23.38
CA ARG A 135 5.50 -7.83 22.55
C ARG A 135 5.62 -6.96 21.29
N VAL A 136 4.50 -6.79 20.58
CA VAL A 136 4.48 -5.95 19.37
C VAL A 136 4.70 -4.47 19.73
N TYR A 137 4.16 -4.00 20.84
CA TYR A 137 4.35 -2.65 21.34
C TYR A 137 5.83 -2.35 21.67
N GLU A 138 6.50 -3.28 22.35
CA GLU A 138 7.96 -3.19 22.61
C GLU A 138 8.77 -3.16 21.30
N GLY A 139 8.41 -4.02 20.33
CA GLY A 139 9.03 -4.00 19.01
C GLY A 139 8.84 -2.65 18.29
N ALA A 140 7.64 -2.08 18.40
CA ALA A 140 7.33 -0.75 17.84
C ALA A 140 8.14 0.37 18.54
N GLN A 141 8.32 0.30 19.86
CA GLN A 141 9.15 1.25 20.59
C GLN A 141 10.63 1.17 20.22
N LYS A 142 11.10 -0.01 19.84
CA LYS A 142 12.46 -0.26 19.33
C LYS A 142 12.65 0.08 17.86
N GLY A 143 11.61 0.63 17.20
CA GLY A 143 11.69 1.11 15.82
C GLY A 143 11.28 0.10 14.74
N CYS A 144 10.70 -1.05 15.08
CA CYS A 144 10.15 -1.97 14.09
C CYS A 144 8.96 -1.33 13.35
N SER A 145 9.11 -1.08 12.05
CA SER A 145 8.10 -0.44 11.22
C SER A 145 6.79 -1.23 11.16
N TYR A 146 6.88 -2.57 11.07
CA TYR A 146 5.71 -3.43 11.01
C TYR A 146 4.99 -3.51 12.35
N CYS A 147 5.74 -3.59 13.46
CA CYS A 147 5.16 -3.51 14.80
C CYS A 147 4.43 -2.18 15.01
N ALA A 148 5.03 -1.05 14.64
CA ALA A 148 4.39 0.26 14.72
C ALA A 148 3.08 0.32 13.91
N TYR A 149 3.08 -0.27 12.71
CA TYR A 149 1.89 -0.40 11.89
C TYR A 149 0.81 -1.28 12.55
N ALA A 150 1.20 -2.42 13.13
CA ALA A 150 0.27 -3.31 13.83
C ALA A 150 -0.36 -2.62 15.05
N ILE A 151 0.43 -1.89 15.84
CA ILE A 151 -0.07 -1.09 16.98
C ILE A 151 -1.03 0.00 16.52
N ALA A 152 -0.69 0.73 15.46
CA ALA A 152 -1.58 1.75 14.88
C ALA A 152 -2.96 1.16 14.54
N ASN A 153 -2.98 -0.01 13.91
CA ASN A 153 -4.19 -0.70 13.55
C ASN A 153 -5.03 -1.14 14.77
N VAL A 154 -4.40 -1.52 15.89
CA VAL A 154 -5.12 -1.86 17.13
C VAL A 154 -5.97 -0.66 17.61
N TYR A 155 -5.44 0.55 17.52
CA TYR A 155 -6.18 1.75 17.90
C TYR A 155 -7.17 2.20 16.82
N GLN A 156 -6.79 2.17 15.56
CA GLN A 156 -7.62 2.61 14.44
C GLN A 156 -8.92 1.79 14.31
N TRP A 157 -8.84 0.49 14.53
CA TRP A 157 -9.98 -0.42 14.37
C TRP A 157 -10.70 -0.77 15.69
N GLY A 158 -10.29 -0.19 16.81
CA GLY A 158 -10.97 -0.33 18.08
C GLY A 158 -10.60 -1.58 18.87
N ASP A 159 -9.64 -2.40 18.44
CA ASP A 159 -9.21 -3.61 19.16
C ASP A 159 -8.66 -3.31 20.56
N TYR A 160 -8.22 -2.08 20.82
CA TYR A 160 -7.74 -1.63 22.12
C TYR A 160 -8.77 -1.80 23.24
N HIS A 161 -10.07 -1.87 22.92
CA HIS A 161 -11.13 -2.08 23.91
C HIS A 161 -11.06 -3.43 24.61
N ILE A 162 -10.54 -4.45 23.95
CA ILE A 162 -10.43 -5.82 24.48
C ILE A 162 -9.02 -6.17 24.96
N LEU A 163 -8.07 -5.22 24.85
CA LEU A 163 -6.68 -5.37 25.25
C LEU A 163 -6.39 -4.48 26.46
N PRO A 164 -6.24 -5.01 27.69
CA PRO A 164 -6.01 -4.21 28.90
C PRO A 164 -4.83 -3.27 28.80
N SER A 165 -3.69 -3.74 28.26
CA SER A 165 -2.49 -2.93 28.09
C SER A 165 -2.66 -1.80 27.07
N ALA A 166 -3.34 -2.06 25.94
CA ALA A 166 -3.66 -1.02 24.95
C ALA A 166 -4.61 0.02 25.52
N LYS A 167 -5.60 -0.43 26.29
CA LYS A 167 -6.56 0.45 26.97
C LYS A 167 -5.90 1.34 28.01
N LYS A 168 -4.89 0.82 28.73
CA LYS A 168 -4.09 1.60 29.66
C LYS A 168 -3.38 2.76 28.94
N VAL A 169 -2.70 2.50 27.84
CA VAL A 169 -2.03 3.53 27.01
C VAL A 169 -3.03 4.57 26.51
N ALA A 170 -4.21 4.15 26.02
CA ALA A 170 -5.26 5.06 25.58
C ALA A 170 -5.77 5.97 26.70
N ASN A 171 -5.76 5.48 27.93
CA ASN A 171 -6.25 6.21 29.12
C ASN A 171 -5.16 6.98 29.88
N GLU A 172 -3.88 6.85 29.53
CA GLU A 172 -2.79 7.60 30.16
C GLU A 172 -3.05 9.12 30.08
N GLY A 173 -2.97 9.80 31.22
CA GLY A 173 -3.26 11.24 31.33
C GLY A 173 -4.76 11.58 31.46
N GLU A 174 -5.67 10.59 31.52
CA GLU A 174 -7.07 10.83 31.84
C GLU A 174 -7.27 11.02 33.35
N PRO A 175 -8.21 11.90 33.77
CA PRO A 175 -8.52 12.10 35.19
C PRO A 175 -9.05 10.80 35.82
N SER A 176 -8.76 10.61 37.11
CA SER A 176 -9.18 9.44 37.89
C SER A 176 -10.67 9.14 37.77
N THR A 177 -11.06 7.89 38.03
CA THR A 177 -12.46 7.42 38.00
C THR A 177 -13.41 8.29 38.81
N PHE A 178 -12.93 8.90 39.89
CA PHE A 178 -13.71 9.82 40.72
C PHE A 178 -14.02 11.16 40.00
N ALA A 179 -13.03 11.69 39.25
CA ALA A 179 -13.24 12.88 38.42
C ALA A 179 -14.16 12.61 37.23
N ARG A 180 -14.20 11.37 36.70
CA ARG A 180 -15.16 10.95 35.68
C ARG A 180 -16.60 10.88 36.22
N PHE A 181 -16.78 10.42 37.44
CA PHE A 181 -18.09 10.35 38.08
C PHE A 181 -18.73 11.73 38.27
N LEU A 182 -17.93 12.72 38.64
CA LEU A 182 -18.38 14.14 38.75
C LEU A 182 -18.67 14.79 37.38
N LYS A 183 -18.12 14.26 36.29
CA LYS A 183 -18.33 14.72 34.91
C LYS A 183 -19.47 14.03 34.18
N GLY A 184 -20.22 13.13 34.80
CA GLY A 184 -21.30 12.32 34.20
C GLY A 184 -22.39 13.10 33.45
N LEU A 185 -22.37 14.42 33.52
CA LEU A 185 -23.23 15.34 32.73
C LEU A 185 -22.75 15.57 31.29
N PHE A 186 -21.54 15.06 30.89
CA PHE A 186 -20.93 15.35 29.58
C PHE A 186 -20.48 14.08 28.84
N VAL A 187 -21.23 13.00 28.91
CA VAL A 187 -20.89 11.69 28.30
C VAL A 187 -20.53 11.79 26.82
N GLN A 188 -21.21 12.62 26.03
CA GLN A 188 -20.92 12.77 24.60
C GLN A 188 -19.60 13.52 24.33
N ALA A 189 -19.24 14.51 25.15
CA ALA A 189 -17.99 15.24 25.03
C ALA A 189 -16.78 14.36 25.38
N ASP A 190 -16.93 13.50 26.40
CA ASP A 190 -15.88 12.56 26.80
C ASP A 190 -15.66 11.44 25.76
N GLN A 191 -16.71 10.93 25.13
CA GLN A 191 -16.59 9.95 24.04
C GLN A 191 -15.87 10.54 22.80
N ARG A 192 -16.21 11.77 22.38
CA ARG A 192 -15.51 12.46 21.28
C ARG A 192 -14.05 12.71 21.63
N ARG A 193 -13.75 13.11 22.86
CA ARG A 193 -12.39 13.36 23.32
C ARG A 193 -11.55 12.09 23.33
N LEU A 194 -12.11 10.97 23.79
CA LEU A 194 -11.44 9.67 23.77
C LEU A 194 -11.21 9.20 22.33
N SER A 195 -12.21 9.34 21.44
CA SER A 195 -12.08 9.01 20.02
C SER A 195 -10.97 9.82 19.36
N ASN A 196 -10.92 11.15 19.57
CA ASN A 196 -9.87 12.00 19.03
C ASN A 196 -8.48 11.60 19.54
N LYS A 197 -8.37 11.24 20.82
CA LYS A 197 -7.11 10.80 21.42
C LYS A 197 -6.64 9.47 20.84
N VAL A 198 -7.55 8.50 20.71
CA VAL A 198 -7.27 7.18 20.12
C VAL A 198 -6.82 7.35 18.68
N ASN A 199 -7.50 8.19 17.90
CA ASN A 199 -7.11 8.52 16.53
C ASN A 199 -5.71 9.16 16.46
N ALA A 200 -5.39 10.08 17.40
CA ALA A 200 -4.06 10.67 17.47
C ALA A 200 -2.97 9.63 17.79
N ILE A 201 -3.26 8.66 18.67
CA ILE A 201 -2.35 7.54 18.95
C ILE A 201 -2.13 6.70 17.70
N ALA A 202 -3.20 6.33 17.00
CA ALA A 202 -3.11 5.57 15.74
C ALA A 202 -2.25 6.31 14.70
N GLN A 203 -2.50 7.61 14.51
CA GLN A 203 -1.72 8.45 13.58
C GLN A 203 -0.25 8.54 13.97
N GLN A 204 0.05 8.71 15.25
CA GLN A 204 1.43 8.76 15.74
C GLN A 204 2.18 7.46 15.41
N TRP A 205 1.56 6.30 15.60
CA TRP A 205 2.17 5.02 15.28
C TRP A 205 2.26 4.77 13.78
N LEU A 206 1.27 5.19 12.98
CA LEU A 206 1.38 5.16 11.52
C LEU A 206 2.52 6.04 11.02
N ARG A 207 2.69 7.24 11.60
CA ARG A 207 3.79 8.15 11.27
C ARG A 207 5.13 7.50 11.57
N LYS A 208 5.32 6.95 12.77
CA LYS A 208 6.53 6.21 13.13
C LYS A 208 6.80 5.03 12.20
N SER A 209 5.76 4.29 11.81
CA SER A 209 5.87 3.19 10.88
C SER A 209 6.36 3.64 9.50
N ALA A 210 5.79 4.73 8.96
CA ALA A 210 6.20 5.32 7.68
C ALA A 210 7.65 5.83 7.72
N GLU A 211 8.02 6.55 8.80
CA GLU A 211 9.37 7.07 9.01
C GLU A 211 10.41 5.96 9.20
N ALA A 212 10.00 4.82 9.75
CA ALA A 212 10.82 3.62 9.84
C ALA A 212 10.86 2.79 8.53
N GLY A 213 10.28 3.31 7.43
CA GLY A 213 10.42 2.77 6.09
C GLY A 213 9.23 1.96 5.57
N LEU A 214 8.18 1.70 6.36
CA LEU A 214 7.01 0.98 5.86
C LEU A 214 6.16 1.89 4.96
N ILE A 215 6.39 1.83 3.64
CA ILE A 215 5.79 2.77 2.69
C ILE A 215 4.27 2.70 2.60
N ILE A 216 3.66 1.53 2.83
CA ILE A 216 2.20 1.39 2.85
C ILE A 216 1.53 2.17 4.01
N ALA A 217 2.27 2.53 5.05
CA ALA A 217 1.76 3.32 6.17
C ALA A 217 1.32 4.73 5.72
N TYR A 218 1.93 5.30 4.69
CA TYR A 218 1.50 6.57 4.10
C TYR A 218 0.07 6.51 3.57
N ARG A 219 -0.34 5.38 2.96
CA ARG A 219 -1.71 5.19 2.49
C ARG A 219 -2.72 5.25 3.64
N ASN A 220 -2.42 4.57 4.74
CA ASN A 220 -3.31 4.56 5.90
C ASN A 220 -3.37 5.94 6.60
N LEU A 221 -2.23 6.63 6.69
CA LEU A 221 -2.18 8.02 7.18
C LEU A 221 -3.08 8.93 6.34
N ARG A 222 -3.00 8.83 5.01
CA ARG A 222 -3.86 9.61 4.11
C ARG A 222 -5.33 9.33 4.40
N ILE A 223 -5.75 8.07 4.46
CA ILE A 223 -7.14 7.68 4.75
C ILE A 223 -7.60 8.33 6.06
N THR A 224 -6.79 8.26 7.12
CA THR A 224 -7.12 8.86 8.42
C THR A 224 -7.31 10.38 8.32
N TYR A 225 -6.49 11.09 7.55
CA TYR A 225 -6.65 12.53 7.37
C TYR A 225 -7.84 12.91 6.48
N VAL A 226 -8.19 12.09 5.49
CA VAL A 226 -9.44 12.24 4.70
C VAL A 226 -10.66 12.11 5.61
N GLU A 227 -10.71 11.08 6.46
CA GLU A 227 -11.81 10.87 7.42
C GLU A 227 -11.97 12.02 8.42
N GLN A 228 -10.90 12.77 8.69
CA GLN A 228 -10.89 13.93 9.57
C GLN A 228 -11.13 15.27 8.84
N ASP A 229 -11.33 15.25 7.53
CA ASP A 229 -11.39 16.44 6.66
C ASP A 229 -10.15 17.35 6.82
N ASN A 230 -9.00 16.78 7.13
CA ASN A 230 -7.75 17.50 7.33
C ASN A 230 -6.91 17.54 6.04
N ARG A 231 -7.37 18.34 5.07
CA ARG A 231 -6.77 18.46 3.75
C ARG A 231 -5.30 18.87 3.76
N LYS A 232 -4.89 19.70 4.71
CA LYS A 232 -3.49 20.13 4.82
C LYS A 232 -2.57 18.95 5.15
N MET A 233 -2.95 18.12 6.11
CA MET A 233 -2.16 16.95 6.50
C MET A 233 -2.27 15.83 5.46
N GLU A 234 -3.44 15.68 4.82
CA GLU A 234 -3.60 14.76 3.69
C GLU A 234 -2.62 15.09 2.57
N GLU A 235 -2.59 16.34 2.12
CA GLU A 235 -1.68 16.78 1.08
C GLU A 235 -0.21 16.57 1.46
N GLN A 236 0.18 16.93 2.67
CA GLN A 236 1.53 16.71 3.17
C GLN A 236 1.93 15.24 3.07
N VAL A 237 1.06 14.34 3.54
CA VAL A 237 1.31 12.87 3.52
C VAL A 237 1.37 12.33 2.09
N ILE A 238 0.58 12.87 1.16
CA ILE A 238 0.65 12.50 -0.26
C ILE A 238 2.04 12.80 -0.82
N PHE A 239 2.58 14.00 -0.60
CA PHE A 239 3.92 14.35 -1.09
C PHE A 239 5.04 13.55 -0.40
N GLU A 240 4.91 13.29 0.90
CA GLU A 240 5.85 12.43 1.64
C GLU A 240 5.84 11.00 1.10
N GLY A 241 4.66 10.42 0.89
CA GLY A 241 4.51 9.07 0.32
C GLY A 241 4.99 8.96 -1.13
N ALA A 242 4.76 10.00 -1.94
CA ALA A 242 5.30 10.08 -3.29
C ALA A 242 6.83 10.15 -3.28
N LYS A 243 7.43 10.90 -2.35
CA LYS A 243 8.88 10.95 -2.15
C LYS A 243 9.42 9.59 -1.70
N ALA A 244 8.72 8.91 -0.80
CA ALA A 244 9.07 7.57 -0.32
C ALA A 244 8.95 6.49 -1.40
N GLY A 245 8.31 6.76 -2.52
CA GLY A 245 8.26 5.84 -3.66
C GLY A 245 6.92 5.11 -3.84
N LEU A 246 5.86 5.47 -3.12
CA LEU A 246 4.56 4.81 -3.27
C LEU A 246 3.83 5.30 -4.54
N PRO A 247 3.59 4.43 -5.56
CA PRO A 247 3.05 4.86 -6.85
C PRO A 247 1.69 5.54 -6.78
N LEU A 248 0.78 5.05 -5.94
CA LEU A 248 -0.51 5.71 -5.68
C LEU A 248 -0.33 7.15 -5.19
N MET A 249 0.65 7.41 -4.32
CA MET A 249 0.92 8.76 -3.83
C MET A 249 1.55 9.64 -4.90
N MET A 250 2.32 9.07 -5.83
CA MET A 250 2.82 9.79 -7.00
C MET A 250 1.68 10.24 -7.91
N TYR A 251 0.68 9.37 -8.16
CA TYR A 251 -0.52 9.76 -8.88
C TYR A 251 -1.24 10.93 -8.20
N LEU A 252 -1.52 10.83 -6.92
CA LEU A 252 -2.22 11.88 -6.16
C LEU A 252 -1.42 13.19 -6.10
N ALA A 253 -0.09 13.13 -5.94
CA ALA A 253 0.77 14.30 -5.98
C ALA A 253 0.78 14.97 -7.36
N GLY A 254 0.80 14.17 -8.43
CA GLY A 254 0.67 14.66 -9.80
C GLY A 254 -0.67 15.34 -10.04
N ASP A 255 -1.76 14.77 -9.54
CA ASP A 255 -3.11 15.35 -9.67
C ASP A 255 -3.24 16.68 -8.92
N ILE A 256 -2.69 16.78 -7.71
CA ILE A 256 -2.60 18.06 -6.97
C ILE A 256 -1.81 19.11 -7.76
N CYS A 257 -0.63 18.74 -8.29
CA CYS A 257 0.18 19.66 -9.12
C CYS A 257 -0.56 20.07 -10.39
N LYS A 258 -1.25 19.14 -11.06
CA LYS A 258 -2.08 19.41 -12.24
C LYS A 258 -3.20 20.41 -11.93
N ALA A 259 -3.92 20.23 -10.83
CA ALA A 259 -4.96 21.16 -10.39
C ALA A 259 -4.43 22.58 -10.08
N ARG A 260 -3.16 22.72 -9.74
CA ARG A 260 -2.46 23.99 -9.49
C ARG A 260 -1.86 24.62 -10.75
N GLY A 261 -1.95 23.94 -11.89
CA GLY A 261 -1.29 24.39 -13.12
C GLY A 261 0.23 24.14 -13.15
N GLU A 262 0.77 23.36 -12.22
CA GLU A 262 2.18 22.97 -12.13
C GLU A 262 2.45 21.75 -13.05
N HIS A 263 2.17 21.90 -14.35
CA HIS A 263 2.10 20.78 -15.31
C HIS A 263 3.41 19.99 -15.48
N GLU A 264 4.56 20.64 -15.47
CA GLU A 264 5.87 19.95 -15.57
C GLU A 264 6.09 19.03 -14.35
N ARG A 265 5.79 19.56 -13.17
CA ARG A 265 5.92 18.82 -11.92
C ARG A 265 4.89 17.69 -11.82
N ALA A 266 3.66 17.91 -12.32
CA ALA A 266 2.65 16.88 -12.44
C ALA A 266 3.13 15.73 -13.31
N LEU A 267 3.65 16.04 -14.51
CA LEU A 267 4.20 15.03 -15.42
C LEU A 267 5.37 14.26 -14.80
N GLU A 268 6.26 14.92 -14.07
CA GLU A 268 7.36 14.26 -13.36
C GLU A 268 6.85 13.19 -12.40
N TYR A 269 5.81 13.50 -11.60
CA TYR A 269 5.19 12.51 -10.71
C TYR A 269 4.52 11.37 -11.49
N PHE A 270 3.78 11.67 -12.55
CA PHE A 270 3.13 10.65 -13.37
C PHE A 270 4.16 9.75 -14.07
N GLU A 271 5.26 10.28 -14.61
CA GLU A 271 6.31 9.46 -15.21
C GLU A 271 7.02 8.55 -14.19
N ARG A 272 7.26 9.05 -12.99
CA ARG A 272 7.82 8.23 -11.92
C ARG A 272 6.89 7.08 -11.56
N GLY A 273 5.61 7.33 -11.36
CA GLY A 273 4.62 6.27 -11.10
C GLY A 273 4.43 5.34 -12.29
N ALA A 274 4.47 5.88 -13.51
CA ALA A 274 4.42 5.09 -14.75
C ALA A 274 5.63 4.17 -14.91
N SER A 275 6.81 4.57 -14.47
CA SER A 275 8.00 3.71 -14.48
C SER A 275 7.82 2.45 -13.64
N MET A 276 6.95 2.53 -12.63
CA MET A 276 6.59 1.43 -11.72
C MET A 276 5.31 0.69 -12.16
N ASN A 277 4.80 0.93 -13.37
CA ASN A 277 3.59 0.35 -13.95
C ASN A 277 2.27 0.70 -13.23
N ASN A 278 2.21 1.83 -12.52
CA ASN A 278 0.94 2.31 -12.01
C ASN A 278 0.02 2.75 -13.16
N GLY A 279 -1.14 2.12 -13.30
CA GLY A 279 -2.06 2.32 -14.41
C GLY A 279 -2.57 3.77 -14.53
N MET A 280 -2.91 4.40 -13.40
CA MET A 280 -3.37 5.79 -13.37
C MET A 280 -2.27 6.76 -13.81
N CYS A 281 -1.04 6.54 -13.33
CA CYS A 281 0.11 7.34 -13.76
C CYS A 281 0.43 7.15 -15.24
N LEU A 282 0.33 5.91 -15.74
CA LEU A 282 0.51 5.61 -17.16
C LEU A 282 -0.53 6.34 -18.02
N ARG A 283 -1.80 6.33 -17.61
CA ARG A 283 -2.88 7.07 -18.29
C ARG A 283 -2.60 8.57 -18.31
N GLU A 284 -2.32 9.18 -17.18
CA GLU A 284 -2.09 10.62 -17.09
C GLU A 284 -0.85 11.06 -17.88
N ALA A 285 0.26 10.31 -17.81
CA ALA A 285 1.45 10.59 -18.61
C ALA A 285 1.17 10.48 -20.11
N ALA A 286 0.36 9.47 -20.54
CA ALA A 286 -0.05 9.34 -21.92
C ALA A 286 -0.86 10.55 -22.40
N GLU A 287 -1.84 11.02 -21.59
CA GLU A 287 -2.64 12.21 -21.90
C GLU A 287 -1.79 13.47 -22.09
N TYR A 288 -0.80 13.68 -21.23
CA TYR A 288 0.11 14.83 -21.36
C TYR A 288 0.88 14.82 -22.69
N TYR A 289 1.32 13.66 -23.17
CA TYR A 289 2.04 13.54 -24.44
C TYR A 289 1.13 13.48 -25.66
N ALA A 290 -0.11 13.00 -25.51
CA ALA A 290 -1.09 12.95 -26.62
C ALA A 290 -1.72 14.33 -26.88
N LYS A 291 -2.01 15.10 -25.83
CA LYS A 291 -2.82 16.31 -25.87
C LYS A 291 -2.07 17.54 -25.31
N PRO A 292 -1.19 18.17 -26.10
CA PRO A 292 -0.36 19.28 -25.62
C PRO A 292 -1.17 20.52 -25.17
N HIS A 293 -2.44 20.62 -25.55
CA HIS A 293 -3.32 21.72 -25.10
C HIS A 293 -3.77 21.60 -23.66
N LEU A 294 -3.65 20.42 -23.04
CA LEU A 294 -3.90 20.21 -21.63
C LEU A 294 -2.72 20.57 -20.75
N SER A 295 -1.56 20.72 -21.35
CA SER A 295 -0.32 21.05 -20.69
C SER A 295 0.17 22.46 -21.07
N ASP A 296 1.00 23.02 -20.23
CA ASP A 296 1.81 24.17 -20.58
C ASP A 296 2.54 23.92 -21.91
N LYS A 297 2.73 24.96 -22.75
CA LYS A 297 3.47 24.88 -24.02
C LYS A 297 4.88 24.30 -23.92
N ARG A 298 5.37 24.11 -22.68
CA ARG A 298 6.67 23.52 -22.36
C ARG A 298 6.74 22.01 -22.54
N ILE A 299 5.58 21.30 -22.55
CA ILE A 299 5.55 19.86 -22.75
C ILE A 299 5.24 19.58 -24.23
N PRO A 300 6.22 19.13 -25.02
CA PRO A 300 6.00 18.87 -26.44
C PRO A 300 5.15 17.61 -26.64
N GLN A 301 4.29 17.66 -27.65
CA GLN A 301 3.55 16.48 -28.08
C GLN A 301 4.50 15.34 -28.49
N ASN A 302 4.21 14.13 -28.02
CA ASN A 302 4.94 12.93 -28.41
C ASN A 302 4.01 11.71 -28.47
N ILE A 303 3.41 11.51 -29.63
CA ILE A 303 2.41 10.45 -29.83
C ILE A 303 3.01 9.04 -29.63
N GLN A 304 4.27 8.82 -30.02
CA GLN A 304 4.92 7.52 -29.80
C GLN A 304 5.13 7.23 -28.31
N LYS A 305 5.44 8.25 -27.52
CA LYS A 305 5.59 8.10 -26.07
C LYS A 305 4.21 7.90 -25.42
N ALA A 306 3.20 8.65 -25.86
CA ALA A 306 1.81 8.48 -25.44
C ALA A 306 1.32 7.05 -25.71
N LEU A 307 1.53 6.53 -26.93
CA LEU A 307 1.15 5.19 -27.32
C LEU A 307 1.78 4.13 -26.40
N ARG A 308 3.08 4.24 -26.13
CA ARG A 308 3.77 3.30 -25.21
C ARG A 308 3.14 3.30 -23.81
N TYR A 309 2.76 4.46 -23.31
CA TYR A 309 2.09 4.55 -22.00
C TYR A 309 0.67 3.99 -22.04
N TYR A 310 -0.13 4.28 -23.08
CA TYR A 310 -1.46 3.69 -23.23
C TYR A 310 -1.41 2.16 -23.34
N GLU A 311 -0.49 1.60 -24.14
CA GLU A 311 -0.33 0.17 -24.27
C GLU A 311 0.08 -0.50 -22.94
N ARG A 312 0.96 0.12 -22.19
CA ARG A 312 1.33 -0.36 -20.85
C ARG A 312 0.17 -0.28 -19.89
N ALA A 313 -0.61 0.80 -19.92
CA ALA A 313 -1.80 0.95 -19.09
C ALA A 313 -2.85 -0.11 -19.42
N ALA A 314 -3.04 -0.42 -20.72
CA ALA A 314 -3.98 -1.43 -21.18
C ALA A 314 -3.70 -2.85 -20.67
N ILE A 315 -2.46 -3.16 -20.32
CA ILE A 315 -2.04 -4.45 -19.76
C ILE A 315 -1.69 -4.41 -18.28
N SER A 316 -1.81 -3.21 -17.66
CA SER A 316 -1.53 -3.02 -16.23
C SER A 316 -2.79 -3.32 -15.43
N PRO A 317 -2.76 -4.26 -14.48
CA PRO A 317 -4.00 -4.81 -13.94
C PRO A 317 -4.75 -3.91 -12.94
N ASP A 318 -4.18 -2.76 -12.38
CA ASP A 318 -4.56 -2.65 -10.98
C ASP A 318 -5.10 -1.34 -10.42
N TYR A 319 -5.12 -0.22 -11.09
CA TYR A 319 -5.71 1.01 -10.54
C TYR A 319 -6.69 1.70 -11.48
N LEU A 320 -6.82 1.17 -12.67
CA LEU A 320 -7.81 1.66 -13.61
C LEU A 320 -9.13 0.98 -13.29
N ASP A 321 -10.19 1.76 -13.12
CA ASP A 321 -11.51 1.20 -13.18
C ASP A 321 -11.77 0.66 -14.60
N PHE A 322 -12.88 -0.03 -14.75
CA PHE A 322 -13.22 -0.68 -16.01
C PHE A 322 -13.29 0.32 -17.19
N ASN A 323 -13.83 1.52 -16.94
CA ASN A 323 -13.98 2.56 -17.97
C ASN A 323 -12.62 3.15 -18.35
N ASP A 324 -11.76 3.43 -17.39
CA ASP A 324 -10.42 3.92 -17.62
C ASP A 324 -9.57 2.90 -18.37
N HIS A 325 -9.71 1.63 -18.05
CA HIS A 325 -9.01 0.55 -18.76
C HIS A 325 -9.48 0.43 -20.21
N ALA A 326 -10.79 0.48 -20.45
CA ALA A 326 -11.34 0.53 -21.80
C ALA A 326 -10.85 1.75 -22.57
N TYR A 327 -10.85 2.92 -21.93
CA TYR A 327 -10.39 4.17 -22.52
C TYR A 327 -8.92 4.09 -23.01
N VAL A 328 -7.99 3.69 -22.14
CA VAL A 328 -6.57 3.63 -22.52
C VAL A 328 -6.30 2.60 -23.61
N THR A 329 -7.01 1.48 -23.57
CA THR A 329 -6.92 0.44 -24.60
C THR A 329 -7.41 0.96 -25.95
N MET A 330 -8.54 1.66 -25.97
CA MET A 330 -9.09 2.26 -27.20
C MET A 330 -8.17 3.36 -27.75
N GLN A 331 -7.56 4.20 -26.90
CA GLN A 331 -6.58 5.20 -27.38
C GLN A 331 -5.40 4.53 -28.09
N ALA A 332 -4.87 3.44 -27.51
CA ALA A 332 -3.79 2.68 -28.14
C ALA A 332 -4.21 2.10 -29.50
N ILE A 333 -5.41 1.51 -29.58
CA ILE A 333 -5.96 0.96 -30.83
C ILE A 333 -6.13 2.07 -31.90
N ILE A 334 -6.71 3.20 -31.53
CA ILE A 334 -6.93 4.34 -32.45
C ILE A 334 -5.61 4.83 -33.03
N ILE A 335 -4.62 5.09 -32.18
CA ILE A 335 -3.31 5.60 -32.63
C ILE A 335 -2.68 4.61 -33.62
N ARG A 336 -2.72 3.32 -33.35
CA ARG A 336 -2.17 2.28 -34.20
C ARG A 336 -2.96 2.10 -35.51
N THR A 337 -4.28 2.07 -35.44
CA THR A 337 -5.15 1.83 -36.61
C THR A 337 -5.09 3.00 -37.60
N LEU A 338 -5.05 4.23 -37.09
CA LEU A 338 -4.97 5.44 -37.91
C LEU A 338 -3.53 5.82 -38.29
N ASN A 339 -2.54 5.04 -37.83
CA ASN A 339 -1.10 5.31 -38.06
C ASN A 339 -0.71 6.74 -37.67
N ILE A 340 -1.28 7.25 -36.57
CA ILE A 340 -1.04 8.64 -36.09
C ILE A 340 0.41 8.81 -35.63
N ASP A 341 1.05 7.74 -35.16
CA ASP A 341 2.43 7.72 -34.72
C ASP A 341 3.46 7.66 -35.87
N GLY A 342 2.98 7.51 -37.13
CA GLY A 342 3.83 7.41 -38.31
C GLY A 342 4.62 6.10 -38.43
N GLN A 343 4.27 5.10 -37.65
CA GLN A 343 4.84 3.76 -37.73
C GLN A 343 3.95 2.86 -38.59
N SER A 344 4.51 1.74 -39.08
CA SER A 344 3.68 0.76 -39.79
C SER A 344 2.59 0.18 -38.89
N GLN A 345 1.39 -0.05 -39.45
CA GLN A 345 0.28 -0.67 -38.73
C GLN A 345 0.68 -2.07 -38.21
N ASP A 346 0.67 -2.25 -36.91
CA ASP A 346 0.94 -3.52 -36.24
C ASP A 346 -0.39 -4.21 -35.90
N TRP A 347 -0.90 -4.95 -36.87
CA TRP A 347 -2.17 -5.68 -36.72
C TRP A 347 -2.13 -6.78 -35.65
N SER A 348 -0.97 -7.37 -35.40
CA SER A 348 -0.80 -8.35 -34.31
C SER A 348 -1.01 -7.69 -32.95
N ARG A 349 -0.42 -6.52 -32.76
CA ARG A 349 -0.57 -5.74 -31.53
C ARG A 349 -2.00 -5.23 -31.35
N ILE A 350 -2.63 -4.76 -32.42
CA ILE A 350 -4.05 -4.35 -32.41
C ILE A 350 -4.96 -5.54 -32.00
N ALA A 351 -4.73 -6.71 -32.60
CA ALA A 351 -5.49 -7.92 -32.25
C ALA A 351 -5.32 -8.32 -30.77
N HIS A 352 -4.10 -8.20 -30.22
CA HIS A 352 -3.84 -8.43 -28.80
C HIS A 352 -4.57 -7.44 -27.90
N LEU A 353 -4.59 -6.15 -28.24
CA LEU A 353 -5.32 -5.13 -27.48
C LEU A 353 -6.84 -5.37 -27.53
N LEU A 354 -7.38 -5.81 -28.66
CA LEU A 354 -8.79 -6.17 -28.81
C LEU A 354 -9.23 -7.36 -27.95
N GLN A 355 -8.30 -8.16 -27.47
CA GLN A 355 -8.59 -9.30 -26.59
C GLN A 355 -8.65 -8.90 -25.10
N GLN A 356 -8.35 -7.64 -24.74
CA GLN A 356 -8.43 -7.20 -23.35
C GLN A 356 -9.89 -7.22 -22.86
N PRO A 357 -10.15 -7.75 -21.64
CA PRO A 357 -11.54 -7.92 -21.14
C PRO A 357 -12.35 -6.62 -21.10
N ALA A 358 -11.72 -5.50 -20.86
CA ALA A 358 -12.38 -4.18 -20.79
C ALA A 358 -13.03 -3.72 -22.10
N ILE A 359 -12.69 -4.33 -23.24
CA ILE A 359 -13.25 -3.96 -24.56
C ILE A 359 -14.60 -4.64 -24.83
N TYR A 360 -14.93 -5.70 -24.13
CA TYR A 360 -16.16 -6.47 -24.39
C TYR A 360 -17.46 -5.80 -23.94
N THR A 361 -17.44 -4.61 -23.33
CA THR A 361 -18.64 -3.83 -23.09
C THR A 361 -18.94 -2.98 -24.33
N LEU A 362 -19.98 -3.37 -25.03
CA LEU A 362 -20.50 -2.70 -26.25
C LEU A 362 -20.67 -1.18 -26.08
N ASP A 363 -20.99 -0.71 -24.88
CA ASP A 363 -21.20 0.72 -24.60
C ASP A 363 -19.91 1.56 -24.63
N ALA A 364 -18.75 0.96 -24.36
CA ALA A 364 -17.46 1.64 -24.46
C ALA A 364 -16.91 1.69 -25.89
N ILE A 365 -17.30 0.73 -26.74
CA ILE A 365 -16.77 0.56 -28.11
C ILE A 365 -17.51 1.44 -29.11
N TRP A 366 -18.83 1.58 -29.02
CA TRP A 366 -19.66 2.26 -30.00
C TRP A 366 -19.29 3.73 -30.25
N PRO A 367 -19.07 4.57 -29.26
CA PRO A 367 -18.69 5.97 -29.51
C PRO A 367 -17.37 6.11 -30.27
N TYR A 368 -16.44 5.18 -30.07
CA TYR A 368 -15.11 5.22 -30.71
C TYR A 368 -15.12 4.60 -32.10
N LEU A 369 -15.86 3.52 -32.33
CA LEU A 369 -16.06 2.97 -33.68
C LEU A 369 -16.80 3.96 -34.55
N ALA A 370 -17.84 4.62 -34.04
CA ALA A 370 -18.56 5.68 -34.76
C ALA A 370 -17.56 6.82 -35.14
N TYR A 371 -16.67 7.23 -34.24
CA TYR A 371 -15.66 8.24 -34.55
C TYR A 371 -14.68 7.76 -35.66
N VAL A 372 -14.18 6.54 -35.56
CA VAL A 372 -13.25 5.96 -36.57
C VAL A 372 -13.91 5.77 -37.93
N PHE A 373 -15.21 5.41 -37.97
CA PHE A 373 -15.93 5.17 -39.22
C PHE A 373 -16.60 6.42 -39.81
N THR A 374 -16.79 7.51 -39.04
CA THR A 374 -17.36 8.77 -39.56
C THR A 374 -16.33 9.72 -40.15
N PHE A 375 -15.04 9.53 -39.88
CA PHE A 375 -13.96 10.40 -40.36
C PHE A 375 -13.03 9.74 -41.42
N LYS A 376 -13.52 8.70 -42.10
CA LYS A 376 -13.01 8.27 -43.41
C LYS A 376 -13.86 8.91 -44.49
#